data_4c338345f3841bd2dfebd2935fcb2b68
#
_entry.id   4c338345f3841bd2dfebd2935fcb2b68
#
_cell.length_a   1.000
_cell.length_b   1.000
_cell.length_c   1.000
_cell.angle_alpha   90.00
_cell.angle_beta   90.00
_cell.angle_gamma   90.00
#
_symmetry.space_group_name_H-M   'P 1'
#
loop_
_entity.id
_entity.type
_entity.pdbx_description
1 polymer ?
#
loop_
_entity_poly.entity_id
_entity_poly.type
_entity_poly.pdbx_seq_one_letter_code
_entity_poly.pdbx_strand_id
1 'polypeptide(L)'
;MNWIGVKAIYLHEMDRMRRTIIQSILSPVISTSLYFVVFGSAIGSRIPLIEDVSYGSFIVPGLMMLVLLTQSLSNAASGIFFPKFLGTINEIYAAPLSSWEIVMGFVGAATSKSIILGILILGTASVFVEISIAHPLVMILMLVLTALTFSLLGFLIGVVSSNWEQLSLIPTIIITPMVFLGGSLYSIAWLPEFWQKVSLANPVLYLVSGFRWSFYNMADVSIAISLSMITIFCVMNLSAIAYIFSKGYKIKF
;
A
#
# COMPACT_ATOMS: atom_id res chain seq x y z
N MET A 1 10.73 18.42 19.41
CA MET A 1 9.88 17.36 18.85
C MET A 1 9.09 16.70 19.96
N ASN A 2 7.76 16.75 19.87
CA ASN A 2 6.87 16.22 20.92
C ASN A 2 6.54 14.73 20.65
N TRP A 3 7.43 13.85 21.06
CA TRP A 3 7.25 12.40 20.90
C TRP A 3 6.03 11.83 21.63
N ILE A 4 5.59 12.48 22.72
CA ILE A 4 4.42 12.05 23.49
C ILE A 4 3.17 12.20 22.63
N GLY A 5 3.03 13.33 21.94
CA GLY A 5 1.90 13.57 21.04
C GLY A 5 1.92 12.66 19.80
N VAL A 6 3.09 12.44 19.17
CA VAL A 6 3.25 11.48 18.07
C VAL A 6 2.80 10.09 18.51
N LYS A 7 3.29 9.63 19.67
CA LYS A 7 2.93 8.32 20.25
C LYS A 7 1.44 8.23 20.56
N ALA A 8 0.83 9.30 21.06
CA ALA A 8 -0.61 9.33 21.37
C ALA A 8 -1.45 9.13 20.10
N ILE A 9 -1.16 9.86 19.01
CA ILE A 9 -1.85 9.68 17.72
C ILE A 9 -1.61 8.25 17.19
N TYR A 10 -0.37 7.78 17.21
CA TYR A 10 -0.01 6.44 16.74
C TYR A 10 -0.77 5.35 17.50
N LEU A 11 -0.77 5.39 18.84
CA LEU A 11 -1.46 4.39 19.66
C LEU A 11 -2.98 4.46 19.48
N HIS A 12 -3.57 5.65 19.38
CA HIS A 12 -4.98 5.82 19.09
C HIS A 12 -5.38 5.12 17.79
N GLU A 13 -4.58 5.30 16.75
CA GLU A 13 -4.81 4.64 15.45
C GLU A 13 -4.61 3.12 15.53
N MET A 14 -3.62 2.64 16.26
CA MET A 14 -3.43 1.20 16.49
C MET A 14 -4.59 0.57 17.27
N ASP A 15 -5.10 1.26 18.29
CA ASP A 15 -6.28 0.82 19.03
C ASP A 15 -7.56 0.84 18.17
N ARG A 16 -7.67 1.78 17.21
CA ARG A 16 -8.74 1.75 16.21
C ARG A 16 -8.67 0.45 15.39
N MET A 17 -7.49 0.03 14.93
CA MET A 17 -7.32 -1.24 14.21
C MET A 17 -7.75 -2.44 15.07
N ARG A 18 -7.40 -2.45 16.36
CA ARG A 18 -7.81 -3.52 17.30
C ARG A 18 -9.32 -3.62 17.46
N ARG A 19 -10.00 -2.47 17.53
CA ARG A 19 -11.48 -2.41 17.63
C ARG A 19 -12.18 -2.83 16.32
N THR A 20 -11.52 -2.68 15.17
CA THR A 20 -12.03 -3.02 13.84
C THR A 20 -11.28 -4.19 13.22
N ILE A 21 -10.82 -5.15 14.03
CA ILE A 21 -9.93 -6.24 13.60
C ILE A 21 -10.52 -7.08 12.47
N ILE A 22 -11.83 -7.28 12.47
CA ILE A 22 -12.54 -8.03 11.42
C ILE A 22 -12.39 -7.35 10.08
N GLN A 23 -12.59 -6.03 10.02
CA GLN A 23 -12.48 -5.25 8.78
C GLN A 23 -11.02 -5.00 8.38
N SER A 24 -10.16 -4.73 9.36
CA SER A 24 -8.78 -4.30 9.11
C SER A 24 -7.83 -5.46 8.81
N ILE A 25 -8.12 -6.67 9.30
CA ILE A 25 -7.24 -7.83 9.17
C ILE A 25 -7.99 -9.02 8.57
N LEU A 26 -9.10 -9.46 9.19
CA LEU A 26 -9.73 -10.71 8.83
C LEU A 26 -10.30 -10.67 7.39
N SER A 27 -10.98 -9.60 7.04
CA SER A 27 -11.56 -9.43 5.70
C SER A 27 -10.51 -9.44 4.58
N PRO A 28 -9.41 -8.66 4.63
CA PRO A 28 -8.33 -8.76 3.63
C PRO A 28 -7.66 -10.13 3.57
N VAL A 29 -7.43 -10.77 4.72
CA VAL A 29 -6.80 -12.10 4.78
C VAL A 29 -7.71 -13.15 4.13
N ILE A 30 -9.00 -13.18 4.46
CA ILE A 30 -9.96 -14.11 3.85
C ILE A 30 -10.06 -13.87 2.34
N SER A 31 -10.19 -12.61 1.91
CA SER A 31 -10.27 -12.28 0.49
C SER A 31 -9.03 -12.75 -0.27
N THR A 32 -7.84 -12.51 0.28
CA THR A 32 -6.58 -12.94 -0.35
C THR A 32 -6.43 -14.46 -0.35
N SER A 33 -6.88 -15.14 0.72
CA SER A 33 -6.92 -16.61 0.76
C SER A 33 -7.78 -17.19 -0.36
N LEU A 34 -8.95 -16.58 -0.62
CA LEU A 34 -9.82 -16.99 -1.72
C LEU A 34 -9.15 -16.76 -3.09
N TYR A 35 -8.40 -15.68 -3.25
CA TYR A 35 -7.59 -15.47 -4.45
C TYR A 35 -6.55 -16.59 -4.63
N PHE A 36 -5.85 -17.01 -3.57
CA PHE A 36 -4.90 -18.13 -3.64
C PHE A 36 -5.59 -19.45 -4.00
N VAL A 37 -6.76 -19.73 -3.46
CA VAL A 37 -7.54 -20.92 -3.80
C VAL A 37 -7.94 -20.90 -5.27
N VAL A 38 -8.53 -19.79 -5.74
CA VAL A 38 -9.05 -19.71 -7.12
C VAL A 38 -7.90 -19.66 -8.13
N PHE A 39 -6.99 -18.72 -7.98
CA PHE A 39 -5.91 -18.51 -8.95
C PHE A 39 -4.76 -19.50 -8.77
N GLY A 40 -4.45 -19.90 -7.54
CA GLY A 40 -3.39 -20.87 -7.27
C GLY A 40 -3.76 -22.31 -7.64
N SER A 41 -4.95 -22.79 -7.22
CA SER A 41 -5.34 -24.18 -7.48
C SER A 41 -6.21 -24.36 -8.73
N ALA A 42 -7.32 -23.60 -8.86
CA ALA A 42 -8.27 -23.84 -9.95
C ALA A 42 -7.74 -23.39 -11.32
N ILE A 43 -7.11 -22.22 -11.39
CA ILE A 43 -6.56 -21.67 -12.63
C ILE A 43 -5.10 -22.11 -12.80
N GLY A 44 -4.32 -22.08 -11.73
CA GLY A 44 -2.89 -22.40 -11.76
C GLY A 44 -2.58 -23.83 -12.24
N SER A 45 -3.47 -24.79 -11.97
CA SER A 45 -3.34 -26.16 -12.49
C SER A 45 -3.40 -26.27 -14.02
N ARG A 46 -3.91 -25.23 -14.71
CA ARG A 46 -4.07 -25.17 -16.19
C ARG A 46 -3.04 -24.29 -16.86
N ILE A 47 -2.28 -23.52 -16.11
CA ILE A 47 -1.24 -22.63 -16.64
C ILE A 47 0.12 -23.33 -16.48
N PRO A 48 0.95 -23.38 -17.55
CA PRO A 48 2.29 -23.89 -17.47
C PRO A 48 3.13 -23.08 -16.47
N LEU A 49 4.25 -23.64 -16.04
CA LEU A 49 5.22 -22.93 -15.21
C LEU A 49 5.67 -21.63 -15.88
N ILE A 50 5.81 -20.59 -15.11
CA ILE A 50 6.34 -19.30 -15.54
C ILE A 50 7.78 -19.22 -15.02
N GLU A 51 8.77 -19.31 -15.91
CA GLU A 51 10.19 -19.33 -15.53
C GLU A 51 10.48 -20.28 -14.35
N ASP A 52 9.99 -21.52 -14.44
CA ASP A 52 10.12 -22.59 -13.43
C ASP A 52 9.33 -22.34 -12.11
N VAL A 53 8.52 -21.29 -12.03
CA VAL A 53 7.66 -21.00 -10.85
C VAL A 53 6.21 -21.35 -11.17
N SER A 54 5.50 -21.95 -10.21
CA SER A 54 4.07 -22.22 -10.36
C SER A 54 3.29 -20.90 -10.44
N TYR A 55 2.20 -20.88 -11.22
CA TYR A 55 1.37 -19.68 -11.33
C TYR A 55 0.86 -19.21 -9.95
N GLY A 56 0.52 -20.14 -9.05
CA GLY A 56 0.10 -19.82 -7.69
C GLY A 56 1.17 -19.06 -6.91
N SER A 57 2.43 -19.49 -7.01
CA SER A 57 3.56 -18.81 -6.38
C SER A 57 3.86 -17.47 -7.06
N PHE A 58 3.77 -17.40 -8.39
CA PHE A 58 4.02 -16.19 -9.17
C PHE A 58 3.10 -15.02 -8.78
N ILE A 59 1.84 -15.28 -8.45
CA ILE A 59 0.87 -14.22 -8.10
C ILE A 59 1.01 -13.72 -6.67
N VAL A 60 1.72 -14.43 -5.78
CA VAL A 60 1.86 -14.04 -4.35
C VAL A 60 2.38 -12.61 -4.19
N PRO A 61 3.53 -12.22 -4.79
CA PRO A 61 4.04 -10.86 -4.66
C PRO A 61 3.06 -9.80 -5.18
N GLY A 62 2.38 -10.09 -6.29
CA GLY A 62 1.40 -9.18 -6.88
C GLY A 62 0.16 -8.98 -6.00
N LEU A 63 -0.41 -10.05 -5.44
CA LEU A 63 -1.54 -9.98 -4.51
C LEU A 63 -1.15 -9.28 -3.21
N MET A 64 0.04 -9.54 -2.69
CA MET A 64 0.55 -8.82 -1.52
C MET A 64 0.63 -7.32 -1.79
N MET A 65 1.17 -6.91 -2.94
CA MET A 65 1.24 -5.51 -3.34
C MET A 65 -0.14 -4.89 -3.50
N LEU A 66 -1.09 -5.57 -4.14
CA LEU A 66 -2.48 -5.11 -4.26
C LEU A 66 -3.08 -4.76 -2.91
N VAL A 67 -2.97 -5.66 -1.94
CA VAL A 67 -3.52 -5.42 -0.59
C VAL A 67 -2.72 -4.35 0.15
N LEU A 68 -1.40 -4.39 0.06
CA LEU A 68 -0.54 -3.42 0.72
C LEU A 68 -0.83 -1.98 0.26
N LEU A 69 -0.93 -1.77 -1.06
CA LEU A 69 -1.24 -0.46 -1.66
C LEU A 69 -2.61 0.06 -1.22
N THR A 70 -3.65 -0.78 -1.35
CA THR A 70 -5.02 -0.38 -1.02
C THR A 70 -5.20 -0.13 0.47
N GLN A 71 -4.62 -0.96 1.32
CA GLN A 71 -4.74 -0.82 2.78
C GLN A 71 -3.90 0.32 3.33
N SER A 72 -2.68 0.53 2.84
CA SER A 72 -1.84 1.67 3.26
C SER A 72 -2.54 2.99 2.96
N LEU A 73 -3.07 3.11 1.76
CA LEU A 73 -3.79 4.30 1.33
C LEU A 73 -5.07 4.51 2.14
N SER A 74 -5.93 3.50 2.26
CA SER A 74 -7.21 3.60 2.97
C SER A 74 -7.04 3.88 4.46
N ASN A 75 -6.08 3.21 5.12
CA ASN A 75 -5.81 3.42 6.54
C ASN A 75 -5.33 4.84 6.85
N ALA A 76 -4.43 5.38 6.03
CA ALA A 76 -3.93 6.74 6.23
C ALA A 76 -4.99 7.79 5.86
N ALA A 77 -5.71 7.59 4.75
CA ALA A 77 -6.76 8.50 4.30
C ALA A 77 -7.89 8.61 5.33
N SER A 78 -8.41 7.48 5.80
CA SER A 78 -9.45 7.45 6.83
C SER A 78 -8.94 7.97 8.17
N GLY A 79 -7.66 7.72 8.53
CA GLY A 79 -7.05 8.16 9.77
C GLY A 79 -7.16 9.67 9.98
N ILE A 80 -6.82 10.47 8.99
CA ILE A 80 -6.91 11.94 9.06
C ILE A 80 -8.31 12.47 8.71
N PHE A 81 -9.03 11.80 7.81
CA PHE A 81 -10.34 12.25 7.36
C PHE A 81 -11.41 12.18 8.47
N PHE A 82 -11.48 11.08 9.24
CA PHE A 82 -12.49 10.95 10.29
C PHE A 82 -12.39 12.00 11.39
N PRO A 83 -11.23 12.26 12.00
CA PRO A 83 -11.09 13.37 12.95
C PRO A 83 -11.50 14.72 12.35
N LYS A 84 -11.18 14.95 11.06
CA LYS A 84 -11.56 16.14 10.35
C LYS A 84 -13.09 16.22 10.17
N PHE A 85 -13.73 15.14 9.73
CA PHE A 85 -15.17 15.07 9.48
C PHE A 85 -15.98 15.20 10.78
N LEU A 86 -15.50 14.62 11.89
CA LEU A 86 -16.15 14.69 13.21
C LEU A 86 -15.82 15.98 13.99
N GLY A 87 -14.91 16.80 13.51
CA GLY A 87 -14.47 18.02 14.18
C GLY A 87 -13.44 17.80 15.31
N THR A 88 -13.12 16.55 15.66
CA THR A 88 -12.13 16.22 16.71
C THR A 88 -10.69 16.56 16.31
N ILE A 89 -10.45 16.88 15.05
CA ILE A 89 -9.16 17.37 14.55
C ILE A 89 -8.73 18.66 15.27
N ASN A 90 -9.69 19.48 15.75
CA ASN A 90 -9.40 20.70 16.47
C ASN A 90 -8.70 20.45 17.83
N GLU A 91 -8.97 19.31 18.45
CA GLU A 91 -8.28 18.89 19.69
C GLU A 91 -6.80 18.58 19.39
N ILE A 92 -6.51 17.98 18.24
CA ILE A 92 -5.15 17.69 17.79
C ILE A 92 -4.41 19.01 17.48
N TYR A 93 -5.09 20.00 16.90
CA TYR A 93 -4.49 21.32 16.61
C TYR A 93 -4.35 22.21 17.86
N ALA A 94 -5.16 22.01 18.88
CA ALA A 94 -5.00 22.68 20.17
C ALA A 94 -3.80 22.14 20.97
N ALA A 95 -3.36 20.93 20.68
CA ALA A 95 -2.18 20.35 21.29
C ALA A 95 -0.88 21.02 20.72
N PRO A 96 0.20 21.08 21.50
CA PRO A 96 1.47 21.65 21.06
C PRO A 96 2.22 20.70 20.11
N LEU A 97 1.62 20.42 18.96
CA LEU A 97 2.14 19.54 17.93
C LEU A 97 2.45 20.32 16.65
N SER A 98 3.60 20.04 16.06
CA SER A 98 3.92 20.49 14.72
C SER A 98 3.18 19.65 13.66
N SER A 99 2.98 20.23 12.48
CA SER A 99 2.34 19.53 11.35
C SER A 99 3.04 18.21 11.00
N TRP A 100 4.36 18.19 11.07
CA TRP A 100 5.13 16.96 10.81
C TRP A 100 4.95 15.88 11.87
N GLU A 101 4.76 16.25 13.13
CA GLU A 101 4.46 15.31 14.21
C GLU A 101 3.09 14.66 14.02
N ILE A 102 2.11 15.42 13.52
CA ILE A 102 0.79 14.89 13.14
C ILE A 102 0.92 13.89 11.98
N VAL A 103 1.66 14.26 10.92
CA VAL A 103 1.93 13.33 9.79
C VAL A 103 2.60 12.06 10.28
N MET A 104 3.64 12.16 11.10
CA MET A 104 4.37 10.99 11.63
C MET A 104 3.46 10.07 12.42
N GLY A 105 2.54 10.61 13.23
CA GLY A 105 1.58 9.82 13.99
C GLY A 105 0.64 9.01 13.10
N PHE A 106 -0.06 9.68 12.17
CA PHE A 106 -1.04 9.03 11.30
C PHE A 106 -0.39 8.12 10.25
N VAL A 107 0.61 8.62 9.52
CA VAL A 107 1.31 7.86 8.48
C VAL A 107 2.08 6.70 9.08
N GLY A 108 2.76 6.91 10.22
CA GLY A 108 3.47 5.83 10.92
C GLY A 108 2.54 4.70 11.34
N ALA A 109 1.37 5.03 11.90
CA ALA A 109 0.37 4.03 12.27
C ALA A 109 -0.17 3.28 11.04
N ALA A 110 -0.53 3.99 9.96
CA ALA A 110 -1.03 3.38 8.74
C ALA A 110 0.02 2.45 8.08
N THR A 111 1.27 2.88 8.03
CA THR A 111 2.41 2.08 7.56
C THR A 111 2.57 0.81 8.38
N SER A 112 2.56 0.92 9.71
CA SER A 112 2.69 -0.24 10.60
C SER A 112 1.54 -1.24 10.43
N LYS A 113 0.28 -0.76 10.35
CA LYS A 113 -0.90 -1.59 10.07
C LYS A 113 -0.75 -2.38 8.78
N SER A 114 -0.28 -1.72 7.72
CA SER A 114 -0.12 -2.33 6.40
C SER A 114 1.01 -3.34 6.36
N ILE A 115 2.11 -3.09 7.06
CA ILE A 115 3.22 -4.05 7.21
C ILE A 115 2.74 -5.30 7.96
N ILE A 116 2.02 -5.14 9.07
CA ILE A 116 1.45 -6.26 9.82
C ILE A 116 0.55 -7.10 8.90
N LEU A 117 -0.32 -6.46 8.14
CA LEU A 117 -1.20 -7.15 7.20
C LEU A 117 -0.41 -7.86 6.10
N GLY A 118 0.62 -7.22 5.53
CA GLY A 118 1.50 -7.83 4.53
C GLY A 118 2.18 -9.10 5.05
N ILE A 119 2.67 -9.09 6.29
CA ILE A 119 3.27 -10.27 6.94
C ILE A 119 2.21 -11.37 7.14
N LEU A 120 1.00 -11.01 7.56
CA LEU A 120 -0.08 -11.98 7.73
C LEU A 120 -0.49 -12.62 6.40
N ILE A 121 -0.55 -11.84 5.32
CA ILE A 121 -0.85 -12.36 3.97
C ILE A 121 0.27 -13.28 3.49
N LEU A 122 1.53 -12.93 3.72
CA LEU A 122 2.67 -13.81 3.40
C LEU A 122 2.56 -15.14 4.15
N GLY A 123 2.29 -15.09 5.46
CA GLY A 123 2.06 -16.30 6.27
C GLY A 123 0.86 -17.12 5.79
N THR A 124 -0.21 -16.45 5.33
CA THR A 124 -1.36 -17.15 4.76
C THR A 124 -1.02 -17.77 3.41
N ALA A 125 -0.32 -17.04 2.53
CA ALA A 125 0.10 -17.55 1.22
C ALA A 125 0.96 -18.81 1.32
N SER A 126 1.85 -18.90 2.33
CA SER A 126 2.70 -20.06 2.55
C SER A 126 1.94 -21.36 2.89
N VAL A 127 0.66 -21.27 3.27
CA VAL A 127 -0.21 -22.42 3.50
C VAL A 127 -0.76 -22.99 2.18
N PHE A 128 -0.91 -22.14 1.16
CA PHE A 128 -1.54 -22.52 -0.11
C PHE A 128 -0.54 -22.83 -1.22
N VAL A 129 0.64 -22.19 -1.19
CA VAL A 129 1.64 -22.29 -2.26
C VAL A 129 3.05 -22.31 -1.69
N GLU A 130 3.97 -22.96 -2.40
CA GLU A 130 5.39 -22.93 -2.06
C GLU A 130 5.97 -21.55 -2.35
N ILE A 131 6.55 -20.92 -1.33
CA ILE A 131 7.13 -19.59 -1.42
C ILE A 131 8.65 -19.73 -1.29
N SER A 132 9.38 -19.19 -2.27
CA SER A 132 10.82 -19.00 -2.19
C SER A 132 11.11 -17.49 -2.11
N ILE A 133 11.94 -17.09 -1.16
CA ILE A 133 12.35 -15.68 -1.01
C ILE A 133 13.85 -15.62 -1.26
N ALA A 134 14.24 -15.18 -2.46
CA ALA A 134 15.63 -15.09 -2.87
C ALA A 134 16.37 -13.95 -2.14
N HIS A 135 15.71 -12.79 -1.95
CA HIS A 135 16.31 -11.60 -1.37
C HIS A 135 15.47 -11.02 -0.23
N PRO A 136 15.54 -11.60 1.01
CA PRO A 136 14.67 -11.18 2.12
C PRO A 136 14.82 -9.70 2.52
N LEU A 137 16.03 -9.15 2.46
CA LEU A 137 16.28 -7.74 2.79
C LEU A 137 15.61 -6.79 1.79
N VAL A 138 15.66 -7.12 0.50
CA VAL A 138 15.00 -6.33 -0.54
C VAL A 138 13.49 -6.43 -0.41
N MET A 139 12.97 -7.62 -0.10
CA MET A 139 11.55 -7.82 0.17
C MET A 139 11.06 -6.90 1.30
N ILE A 140 11.76 -6.89 2.43
CA ILE A 140 11.41 -6.02 3.58
C ILE A 140 11.51 -4.54 3.19
N LEU A 141 12.57 -4.14 2.50
CA LEU A 141 12.77 -2.77 2.04
C LEU A 141 11.62 -2.32 1.13
N MET A 142 11.28 -3.12 0.12
CA MET A 142 10.18 -2.83 -0.80
C MET A 142 8.82 -2.77 -0.08
N LEU A 143 8.57 -3.69 0.86
CA LEU A 143 7.36 -3.72 1.68
C LEU A 143 7.22 -2.44 2.51
N VAL A 144 8.28 -2.02 3.20
CA VAL A 144 8.28 -0.80 4.03
C VAL A 144 8.14 0.46 3.18
N LEU A 145 8.93 0.59 2.10
CA LEU A 145 8.86 1.74 1.21
C LEU A 145 7.50 1.88 0.55
N THR A 146 6.91 0.77 0.10
CA THR A 146 5.57 0.77 -0.50
C THR A 146 4.52 1.20 0.52
N ALA A 147 4.52 0.58 1.70
CA ALA A 147 3.58 0.92 2.77
C ALA A 147 3.69 2.40 3.17
N LEU A 148 4.91 2.92 3.33
CA LEU A 148 5.16 4.32 3.67
C LEU A 148 4.67 5.27 2.57
N THR A 149 5.06 5.02 1.31
CA THR A 149 4.73 5.88 0.18
C THR A 149 3.22 5.99 -0.04
N PHE A 150 2.50 4.86 0.04
CA PHE A 150 1.05 4.85 -0.13
C PHE A 150 0.29 5.32 1.12
N SER A 151 0.88 5.21 2.31
CA SER A 151 0.34 5.89 3.50
C SER A 151 0.47 7.41 3.40
N LEU A 152 1.59 7.93 2.85
CA LEU A 152 1.74 9.36 2.58
C LEU A 152 0.72 9.86 1.54
N LEU A 153 0.54 9.11 0.45
CA LEU A 153 -0.48 9.42 -0.56
C LEU A 153 -1.89 9.38 0.04
N GLY A 154 -2.19 8.36 0.84
CA GLY A 154 -3.47 8.24 1.54
C GLY A 154 -3.72 9.41 2.48
N PHE A 155 -2.71 9.83 3.24
CA PHE A 155 -2.79 11.01 4.10
C PHE A 155 -3.13 12.27 3.29
N LEU A 156 -2.46 12.49 2.15
CA LEU A 156 -2.76 13.60 1.23
C LEU A 156 -4.22 13.57 0.76
N ILE A 157 -4.70 12.41 0.32
CA ILE A 157 -6.09 12.24 -0.10
C ILE A 157 -7.04 12.56 1.05
N GLY A 158 -6.78 12.06 2.25
CA GLY A 158 -7.62 12.34 3.43
C GLY A 158 -7.67 13.81 3.81
N VAL A 159 -6.55 14.53 3.69
CA VAL A 159 -6.48 15.98 3.94
C VAL A 159 -7.30 16.76 2.89
N VAL A 160 -7.19 16.39 1.62
CA VAL A 160 -7.84 17.12 0.51
C VAL A 160 -9.33 16.79 0.40
N SER A 161 -9.74 15.56 0.76
CA SER A 161 -11.14 15.13 0.66
C SER A 161 -12.06 15.96 1.56
N SER A 162 -13.18 16.40 0.99
CA SER A 162 -14.20 17.18 1.70
C SER A 162 -15.40 16.33 2.13
N ASN A 163 -15.60 15.16 1.52
CA ASN A 163 -16.71 14.26 1.83
C ASN A 163 -16.28 12.80 1.70
N TRP A 164 -17.14 11.91 2.21
CA TRP A 164 -16.92 10.47 2.19
C TRP A 164 -16.84 9.88 0.77
N GLU A 165 -17.60 10.42 -0.17
CA GLU A 165 -17.58 9.96 -1.56
C GLU A 165 -16.21 10.19 -2.20
N GLN A 166 -15.64 11.39 -2.05
CA GLN A 166 -14.29 11.68 -2.57
C GLN A 166 -13.25 10.75 -1.95
N LEU A 167 -13.35 10.50 -0.64
CA LEU A 167 -12.42 9.61 0.06
C LEU A 167 -12.44 8.19 -0.50
N SER A 168 -13.60 7.67 -0.87
CA SER A 168 -13.78 6.30 -1.37
C SER A 168 -13.57 6.17 -2.89
N LEU A 169 -13.95 7.19 -3.67
CA LEU A 169 -13.87 7.16 -5.12
C LEU A 169 -12.43 7.29 -5.63
N ILE A 170 -11.61 8.16 -5.03
CA ILE A 170 -10.23 8.38 -5.48
C ILE A 170 -9.41 7.08 -5.48
N PRO A 171 -9.36 6.31 -4.38
CA PRO A 171 -8.67 5.02 -4.38
C PRO A 171 -9.24 4.04 -5.41
N THR A 172 -10.56 3.94 -5.53
CA THR A 172 -11.22 2.98 -6.41
C THR A 172 -10.98 3.29 -7.88
N ILE A 173 -11.11 4.55 -8.29
CA ILE A 173 -10.99 4.94 -9.70
C ILE A 173 -9.53 5.00 -10.15
N ILE A 174 -8.61 5.36 -9.27
CA ILE A 174 -7.20 5.54 -9.63
C ILE A 174 -6.38 4.29 -9.31
N ILE A 175 -6.40 3.85 -8.05
CA ILE A 175 -5.49 2.78 -7.60
C ILE A 175 -5.87 1.43 -8.18
N THR A 176 -7.17 1.10 -8.26
CA THR A 176 -7.59 -0.20 -8.77
C THR A 176 -7.14 -0.43 -10.22
N PRO A 177 -7.37 0.46 -11.19
CA PRO A 177 -6.83 0.30 -12.54
C PRO A 177 -5.30 0.25 -12.58
N MET A 178 -4.62 1.09 -11.78
CA MET A 178 -3.16 1.08 -11.72
C MET A 178 -2.61 -0.25 -11.21
N VAL A 179 -3.24 -0.86 -10.21
CA VAL A 179 -2.81 -2.17 -9.69
C VAL A 179 -3.02 -3.27 -10.72
N PHE A 180 -4.16 -3.28 -11.43
CA PHE A 180 -4.40 -4.25 -12.48
C PHE A 180 -3.40 -4.08 -13.63
N LEU A 181 -3.19 -2.88 -14.15
CA LEU A 181 -2.21 -2.59 -15.20
C LEU A 181 -0.75 -2.69 -14.70
N GLY A 182 -0.53 -2.77 -13.40
CA GLY A 182 0.78 -2.97 -12.79
C GLY A 182 1.32 -4.40 -12.83
N GLY A 183 0.61 -5.34 -13.49
CA GLY A 183 1.08 -6.72 -13.61
C GLY A 183 0.99 -7.53 -12.32
N SER A 184 0.02 -7.23 -11.45
CA SER A 184 -0.12 -7.92 -10.15
C SER A 184 -0.44 -9.41 -10.30
N LEU A 185 -1.23 -9.79 -11.31
CA LEU A 185 -1.70 -11.16 -11.55
C LEU A 185 -1.11 -11.81 -12.81
N TYR A 186 -0.33 -11.08 -13.59
CA TYR A 186 0.25 -11.53 -14.85
C TYR A 186 1.57 -10.81 -15.13
N SER A 187 2.38 -11.30 -16.06
CA SER A 187 3.54 -10.55 -16.57
C SER A 187 3.09 -9.56 -17.63
N ILE A 188 3.63 -8.34 -17.61
CA ILE A 188 3.31 -7.33 -18.63
C ILE A 188 3.67 -7.79 -20.06
N ALA A 189 4.60 -8.73 -20.20
CA ALA A 189 4.95 -9.32 -21.50
C ALA A 189 3.77 -10.01 -22.20
N TRP A 190 2.71 -10.38 -21.47
CA TRP A 190 1.50 -11.00 -22.03
C TRP A 190 0.51 -9.99 -22.61
N LEU A 191 0.71 -8.71 -22.34
CA LEU A 191 -0.15 -7.65 -22.86
C LEU A 191 0.20 -7.32 -24.33
N PRO A 192 -0.77 -6.82 -25.12
CA PRO A 192 -0.49 -6.17 -26.40
C PRO A 192 0.47 -4.97 -26.22
N GLU A 193 1.30 -4.69 -27.23
CA GLU A 193 2.37 -3.67 -27.16
C GLU A 193 1.89 -2.30 -26.69
N PHE A 194 0.69 -1.88 -27.08
CA PHE A 194 0.11 -0.61 -26.60
C PHE A 194 -0.04 -0.60 -25.08
N TRP A 195 -0.60 -1.66 -24.49
CA TRP A 195 -0.81 -1.75 -23.04
C TRP A 195 0.50 -1.96 -22.27
N GLN A 196 1.50 -2.61 -22.85
CA GLN A 196 2.84 -2.66 -22.28
C GLN A 196 3.42 -1.26 -22.07
N LYS A 197 3.32 -0.38 -23.10
CA LYS A 197 3.78 1.01 -23.01
C LYS A 197 3.00 1.82 -21.96
N VAL A 198 1.69 1.61 -21.89
CA VAL A 198 0.85 2.24 -20.82
C VAL A 198 1.27 1.76 -19.44
N SER A 199 1.54 0.46 -19.29
CA SER A 199 2.00 -0.12 -18.02
C SER A 199 3.35 0.45 -17.57
N LEU A 200 4.27 0.75 -18.49
CA LEU A 200 5.55 1.39 -18.19
C LEU A 200 5.41 2.82 -17.62
N ALA A 201 4.30 3.51 -17.91
CA ALA A 201 4.00 4.81 -17.29
C ALA A 201 3.37 4.66 -15.89
N ASN A 202 3.04 3.43 -15.46
CA ASN A 202 2.37 3.15 -14.21
C ASN A 202 3.39 2.91 -13.07
N PRO A 203 3.44 3.73 -12.02
CA PRO A 203 4.36 3.52 -10.91
C PRO A 203 4.15 2.18 -10.17
N VAL A 204 2.93 1.63 -10.17
CA VAL A 204 2.63 0.36 -9.51
C VAL A 204 3.34 -0.82 -10.16
N LEU A 205 3.60 -0.77 -11.47
CA LEU A 205 4.39 -1.80 -12.16
C LEU A 205 5.76 -1.98 -11.50
N TYR A 206 6.45 -0.89 -11.23
CA TYR A 206 7.80 -0.92 -10.64
C TYR A 206 7.80 -1.51 -9.23
N LEU A 207 6.72 -1.28 -8.48
CA LEU A 207 6.54 -1.85 -7.15
C LEU A 207 6.33 -3.37 -7.20
N VAL A 208 5.41 -3.80 -8.06
CA VAL A 208 5.11 -5.23 -8.24
C VAL A 208 6.33 -5.97 -8.79
N SER A 209 6.98 -5.41 -9.81
CA SER A 209 8.17 -5.99 -10.44
C SER A 209 9.34 -6.11 -9.44
N GLY A 210 9.66 -5.05 -8.71
CA GLY A 210 10.73 -5.08 -7.71
C GLY A 210 10.44 -6.02 -6.54
N PHE A 211 9.17 -6.11 -6.12
CA PHE A 211 8.77 -7.03 -5.06
C PHE A 211 8.80 -8.48 -5.55
N ARG A 212 8.36 -8.77 -6.77
CA ARG A 212 8.47 -10.10 -7.39
C ARG A 212 9.92 -10.53 -7.57
N TRP A 213 10.81 -9.61 -7.95
CA TRP A 213 12.23 -9.88 -8.03
C TRP A 213 12.80 -10.36 -6.70
N SER A 214 12.36 -9.80 -5.59
CA SER A 214 12.84 -10.21 -4.26
C SER A 214 12.45 -11.65 -3.88
N PHE A 215 11.40 -12.19 -4.50
CA PHE A 215 10.97 -13.58 -4.28
C PHE A 215 11.68 -14.56 -5.23
N TYR A 216 11.66 -14.28 -6.53
CA TYR A 216 11.98 -15.29 -7.55
C TYR A 216 13.09 -14.87 -8.51
N ASN A 217 13.77 -13.76 -8.30
CA ASN A 217 14.69 -13.11 -9.28
C ASN A 217 14.04 -12.72 -10.61
N MET A 218 12.71 -12.81 -10.71
CA MET A 218 11.94 -12.48 -11.90
C MET A 218 11.49 -11.02 -11.84
N ALA A 219 11.79 -10.24 -12.86
CA ALA A 219 11.41 -8.84 -12.91
C ALA A 219 11.05 -8.40 -14.33
N ASP A 220 9.91 -7.73 -14.46
CA ASP A 220 9.55 -7.04 -15.71
C ASP A 220 10.42 -5.80 -15.94
N VAL A 221 10.94 -5.19 -14.86
CA VAL A 221 11.81 -4.00 -14.88
C VAL A 221 12.92 -4.15 -13.85
N SER A 222 14.12 -3.62 -14.14
CA SER A 222 15.26 -3.75 -13.22
C SER A 222 14.96 -3.21 -11.82
N ILE A 223 15.50 -3.89 -10.80
CA ILE A 223 15.30 -3.53 -9.39
C ILE A 223 15.78 -2.11 -9.06
N ALA A 224 16.86 -1.64 -9.71
CA ALA A 224 17.37 -0.29 -9.51
C ALA A 224 16.36 0.78 -9.96
N ILE A 225 15.69 0.56 -11.09
CA ILE A 225 14.65 1.46 -11.59
C ILE A 225 13.43 1.40 -10.64
N SER A 226 13.05 0.21 -10.18
CA SER A 226 11.94 0.04 -9.22
C SER A 226 12.18 0.79 -7.91
N LEU A 227 13.37 0.67 -7.32
CA LEU A 227 13.75 1.41 -6.11
C LEU A 227 13.81 2.92 -6.34
N SER A 228 14.34 3.36 -7.48
CA SER A 228 14.39 4.77 -7.83
C SER A 228 12.98 5.36 -7.97
N MET A 229 12.08 4.68 -8.65
CA MET A 229 10.70 5.12 -8.86
C MET A 229 9.93 5.26 -7.55
N ILE A 230 10.01 4.27 -6.65
CA ILE A 230 9.33 4.37 -5.36
C ILE A 230 9.92 5.48 -4.48
N THR A 231 11.23 5.68 -4.52
CA THR A 231 11.90 6.75 -3.77
C THR A 231 11.46 8.12 -4.29
N ILE A 232 11.44 8.32 -5.61
CA ILE A 232 10.95 9.55 -6.23
C ILE A 232 9.49 9.80 -5.83
N PHE A 233 8.63 8.78 -5.91
CA PHE A 233 7.23 8.91 -5.57
C PHE A 233 7.03 9.22 -4.07
N CYS A 234 7.84 8.65 -3.19
CA CYS A 234 7.87 8.98 -1.76
C CYS A 234 8.23 10.45 -1.53
N VAL A 235 9.31 10.92 -2.17
CA VAL A 235 9.76 12.33 -2.07
C VAL A 235 8.72 13.28 -2.63
N MET A 236 8.05 12.95 -3.72
CA MET A 236 6.96 13.75 -4.28
C MET A 236 5.79 13.89 -3.28
N ASN A 237 5.37 12.79 -2.64
CA ASN A 237 4.31 12.83 -1.62
C ASN A 237 4.72 13.68 -0.41
N LEU A 238 5.95 13.53 0.09
CA LEU A 238 6.48 14.36 1.19
C LEU A 238 6.52 15.85 0.81
N SER A 239 6.96 16.16 -0.41
CA SER A 239 6.98 17.54 -0.92
C SER A 239 5.59 18.14 -1.05
N ALA A 240 4.62 17.35 -1.51
CA ALA A 240 3.22 17.76 -1.60
C ALA A 240 2.62 18.03 -0.21
N ILE A 241 2.90 17.18 0.78
CA ILE A 241 2.49 17.40 2.17
C ILE A 241 3.11 18.69 2.71
N ALA A 242 4.42 18.89 2.54
CA ALA A 242 5.13 20.11 2.95
C ALA A 242 4.50 21.37 2.33
N TYR A 243 4.18 21.33 1.05
CA TYR A 243 3.55 22.43 0.33
C TYR A 243 2.15 22.76 0.88
N ILE A 244 1.30 21.74 1.12
CA ILE A 244 -0.04 21.92 1.69
C ILE A 244 0.04 22.57 3.07
N PHE A 245 0.95 22.12 3.93
CA PHE A 245 1.15 22.69 5.26
C PHE A 245 1.70 24.13 5.21
N SER A 246 2.65 24.42 4.31
CA SER A 246 3.21 25.78 4.16
C SER A 246 2.16 26.81 3.72
N LYS A 247 1.17 26.40 2.94
CA LYS A 247 0.08 27.27 2.45
C LYS A 247 -1.11 27.35 3.42
N GLY A 248 -1.12 26.57 4.50
CA GLY A 248 -2.27 26.47 5.42
C GLY A 248 -3.55 25.91 4.76
N TYR A 249 -3.40 25.22 3.62
CA TYR A 249 -4.51 24.77 2.79
C TYR A 249 -5.29 23.65 3.47
N LYS A 250 -6.61 23.85 3.67
CA LYS A 250 -7.55 22.86 4.23
C LYS A 250 -7.18 22.23 5.57
N ILE A 251 -6.28 22.83 6.34
CA ILE A 251 -5.94 22.43 7.71
C ILE A 251 -6.77 23.25 8.72
N LYS A 252 -7.25 24.43 8.29
CA LYS A 252 -8.21 25.24 9.04
C LYS A 252 -9.58 25.16 8.34
N PHE A 253 -10.61 24.83 9.09
CA PHE A 253 -12.01 25.07 8.74
C PHE A 253 -12.44 26.43 9.24
#